data_086292184902e8deb4a358af1d021b38
#
_entry.id   086292184902e8deb4a358af1d021b38
#
_cell.length_a   1.000
_cell.length_b   1.000
_cell.length_c   1.000
_cell.angle_alpha   90.00
_cell.angle_beta   90.00
_cell.angle_gamma   90.00
#
_symmetry.space_group_name_H-M   'P 1'
#
loop_
_entity.id
_entity.type
_entity.pdbx_description
1 polymer ?
#
loop_
_entity_poly.entity_id
_entity_poly.type
_entity_poly.pdbx_seq_one_letter_code
_entity_poly.pdbx_strand_id
1 'polypeptide(L)'
;METTVKVNNLVKKFGDFVANDNLSFEVYAGEIFGFLGANGAGKTTAIKILCGLSKPTSGEVNVSGFNIYKDREKIKKNIGYMSQRFSLYDDLTIADNIKFYGGIYGLSREIIKAKTDEYIEELGLEEYVKRSISDLPLGIKQKLAFLIAVIHEPKIVFLDEPTSGVDPITRRQFWNMIYQQADKGTTVFITTHYMDEAEYCNRISIMVDGKIEALGTPKQLKDNFKTETIEELFVQLARNTKNN
;
A
#
# COMPACT_ATOMS: atom_id res chain seq x y z
N MET A 1 5.32 -19.34 8.82
CA MET A 1 4.50 -18.09 8.86
C MET A 1 3.36 -18.24 7.86
N GLU A 2 2.18 -17.75 8.18
CA GLU A 2 1.04 -17.75 7.24
C GLU A 2 1.32 -16.74 6.12
N THR A 3 1.08 -17.16 4.85
CA THR A 3 1.30 -16.31 3.69
C THR A 3 0.00 -15.57 3.34
N THR A 4 0.03 -14.23 3.38
CA THR A 4 -1.12 -13.38 3.03
C THR A 4 -1.16 -13.06 1.54
N VAL A 5 0.00 -12.86 0.90
CA VAL A 5 0.12 -12.67 -0.55
C VAL A 5 1.14 -13.65 -1.10
N LYS A 6 0.77 -14.34 -2.19
CA LYS A 6 1.66 -15.22 -2.94
C LYS A 6 1.58 -14.90 -4.42
N VAL A 7 2.72 -14.59 -5.00
CA VAL A 7 2.89 -14.23 -6.42
C VAL A 7 3.95 -15.14 -7.04
N ASN A 8 3.60 -15.82 -8.13
CA ASN A 8 4.51 -16.66 -8.90
C ASN A 8 4.48 -16.25 -10.38
N ASN A 9 5.63 -15.84 -10.89
CA ASN A 9 5.86 -15.48 -12.29
C ASN A 9 4.81 -14.54 -12.87
N LEU A 10 4.42 -13.52 -12.09
CA LEU A 10 3.44 -12.52 -12.51
C LEU A 10 3.99 -11.70 -13.66
N VAL A 11 3.26 -11.70 -14.78
CA VAL A 11 3.53 -10.84 -15.94
C VAL A 11 2.33 -9.94 -16.19
N LYS A 12 2.60 -8.66 -16.46
CA LYS A 12 1.61 -7.71 -16.96
C LYS A 12 2.13 -6.97 -18.17
N LYS A 13 1.40 -7.10 -19.30
CA LYS A 13 1.68 -6.41 -20.56
C LYS A 13 0.55 -5.45 -20.91
N PHE A 14 0.91 -4.36 -21.57
CA PHE A 14 0.02 -3.40 -22.23
C PHE A 14 0.52 -3.24 -23.67
N GLY A 15 -0.09 -3.99 -24.60
CA GLY A 15 0.48 -4.18 -25.93
C GLY A 15 1.88 -4.81 -25.82
N ASP A 16 2.87 -4.17 -26.44
CA ASP A 16 4.27 -4.64 -26.40
C ASP A 16 5.02 -4.23 -25.12
N PHE A 17 4.47 -3.28 -24.35
CA PHE A 17 5.10 -2.82 -23.13
C PHE A 17 4.88 -3.81 -21.98
N VAL A 18 5.98 -4.26 -21.36
CA VAL A 18 5.97 -5.17 -20.21
C VAL A 18 6.11 -4.35 -18.93
N ALA A 19 5.00 -4.13 -18.21
CA ALA A 19 5.00 -3.35 -16.98
C ALA A 19 5.46 -4.14 -15.75
N ASN A 20 5.19 -5.45 -15.73
CA ASN A 20 5.72 -6.39 -14.74
C ASN A 20 6.22 -7.64 -15.48
N ASP A 21 7.44 -8.06 -15.17
CA ASP A 21 8.12 -9.16 -15.83
C ASP A 21 8.56 -10.22 -14.82
N ASN A 22 7.82 -11.34 -14.79
CA ASN A 22 8.10 -12.52 -13.97
C ASN A 22 8.27 -12.23 -12.45
N LEU A 23 7.42 -11.36 -11.87
CA LEU A 23 7.49 -11.08 -10.45
C LEU A 23 7.12 -12.32 -9.64
N SER A 24 7.99 -12.69 -8.68
CA SER A 24 7.74 -13.79 -7.73
C SER A 24 8.15 -13.37 -6.33
N PHE A 25 7.18 -13.38 -5.40
CA PHE A 25 7.39 -13.02 -3.99
C PHE A 25 6.24 -13.48 -3.12
N GLU A 26 6.50 -13.52 -1.80
CA GLU A 26 5.51 -13.81 -0.77
C GLU A 26 5.50 -12.69 0.27
N VAL A 27 4.31 -12.39 0.82
CA VAL A 27 4.10 -11.49 1.95
C VAL A 27 3.46 -12.28 3.08
N TYR A 28 4.01 -12.16 4.28
CA TYR A 28 3.55 -12.93 5.43
C TYR A 28 2.58 -12.13 6.30
N ALA A 29 1.76 -12.85 7.07
CA ALA A 29 0.77 -12.23 7.94
C ALA A 29 1.44 -11.33 8.99
N GLY A 30 0.92 -10.11 9.16
CA GLY A 30 1.36 -9.13 10.15
C GLY A 30 2.66 -8.40 9.80
N GLU A 31 3.32 -8.69 8.63
CA GLU A 31 4.51 -7.93 8.24
C GLU A 31 4.16 -6.61 7.53
N ILE A 32 5.06 -5.64 7.65
CA ILE A 32 5.10 -4.45 6.81
C ILE A 32 6.08 -4.75 5.67
N PHE A 33 5.54 -4.91 4.45
CA PHE A 33 6.29 -5.24 3.25
C PHE A 33 6.40 -4.04 2.32
N GLY A 34 7.63 -3.55 2.10
CA GLY A 34 7.94 -2.44 1.23
C GLY A 34 8.18 -2.89 -0.22
N PHE A 35 7.53 -2.23 -1.17
CA PHE A 35 7.69 -2.45 -2.61
C PHE A 35 8.30 -1.19 -3.23
N LEU A 36 9.64 -1.15 -3.28
CA LEU A 36 10.43 0.03 -3.60
C LEU A 36 10.79 0.07 -5.10
N GLY A 37 10.98 1.28 -5.62
CA GLY A 37 11.44 1.49 -6.99
C GLY A 37 11.16 2.90 -7.49
N ALA A 38 11.81 3.30 -8.57
CA ALA A 38 11.57 4.58 -9.23
C ALA A 38 10.13 4.70 -9.77
N ASN A 39 9.73 5.94 -10.11
CA ASN A 39 8.49 6.16 -10.83
C ASN A 39 8.55 5.45 -12.19
N GLY A 40 7.47 4.76 -12.56
CA GLY A 40 7.41 3.95 -13.78
C GLY A 40 7.97 2.53 -13.65
N ALA A 41 8.58 2.13 -12.52
CA ALA A 41 9.12 0.77 -12.34
C ALA A 41 8.07 -0.35 -12.33
N GLY A 42 6.76 -0.04 -12.37
CA GLY A 42 5.67 -1.03 -12.38
C GLY A 42 4.98 -1.27 -11.04
N LYS A 43 5.35 -0.56 -9.96
CA LYS A 43 4.79 -0.72 -8.60
C LYS A 43 3.26 -0.60 -8.57
N THR A 44 2.72 0.51 -9.05
CA THR A 44 1.26 0.76 -9.10
C THR A 44 0.54 -0.28 -9.97
N THR A 45 1.19 -0.81 -11.02
CA THR A 45 0.63 -1.89 -11.84
C THR A 45 0.49 -3.17 -11.03
N ALA A 46 1.54 -3.55 -10.30
CA ALA A 46 1.53 -4.73 -9.45
C ALA A 46 0.47 -4.61 -8.35
N ILE A 47 0.44 -3.48 -7.61
CA ILE A 47 -0.54 -3.27 -6.53
C ILE A 47 -1.99 -3.32 -7.04
N LYS A 48 -2.28 -2.75 -8.22
CA LYS A 48 -3.62 -2.83 -8.83
C LYS A 48 -4.04 -4.27 -9.16
N ILE A 49 -3.09 -5.14 -9.52
CA ILE A 49 -3.36 -6.56 -9.72
C ILE A 49 -3.67 -7.20 -8.37
N LEU A 50 -2.83 -7.00 -7.35
CA LEU A 50 -3.03 -7.56 -6.01
C LEU A 50 -4.36 -7.14 -5.39
N CYS A 51 -4.80 -5.90 -5.62
CA CYS A 51 -6.10 -5.39 -5.19
C CYS A 51 -7.30 -5.90 -6.02
N GLY A 52 -7.09 -6.75 -7.04
CA GLY A 52 -8.16 -7.22 -7.90
C GLY A 52 -8.70 -6.18 -8.89
N LEU A 53 -8.04 -5.02 -9.04
CA LEU A 53 -8.46 -3.94 -9.92
C LEU A 53 -8.02 -4.18 -11.38
N SER A 54 -6.93 -4.94 -11.59
CA SER A 54 -6.44 -5.31 -12.91
C SER A 54 -6.22 -6.82 -12.99
N LYS A 55 -6.33 -7.41 -14.19
CA LYS A 55 -5.96 -8.81 -14.43
C LYS A 55 -4.48 -8.89 -14.82
N PRO A 56 -3.73 -9.88 -14.34
CA PRO A 56 -2.41 -10.19 -14.89
C PRO A 56 -2.54 -10.71 -16.33
N THR A 57 -1.45 -10.63 -17.10
CA THR A 57 -1.35 -11.29 -18.41
C THR A 57 -1.09 -12.79 -18.23
N SER A 58 -0.21 -13.15 -17.28
CA SER A 58 0.08 -14.53 -16.89
C SER A 58 0.64 -14.59 -15.46
N GLY A 59 0.90 -15.79 -14.97
CA GLY A 59 1.39 -16.04 -13.61
C GLY A 59 0.27 -16.35 -12.61
N GLU A 60 0.64 -16.70 -11.39
CA GLU A 60 -0.28 -17.04 -10.32
C GLU A 60 -0.24 -15.97 -9.23
N VAL A 61 -1.42 -15.52 -8.79
CA VAL A 61 -1.56 -14.54 -7.72
C VAL A 61 -2.66 -14.97 -6.78
N ASN A 62 -2.32 -15.08 -5.50
CA ASN A 62 -3.24 -15.31 -4.39
C ASN A 62 -3.10 -14.19 -3.37
N VAL A 63 -4.22 -13.64 -2.92
CA VAL A 63 -4.30 -12.59 -1.89
C VAL A 63 -5.31 -13.01 -0.85
N SER A 64 -4.90 -13.11 0.41
CA SER A 64 -5.75 -13.54 1.54
C SER A 64 -6.49 -14.86 1.26
N GLY A 65 -5.83 -15.81 0.56
CA GLY A 65 -6.40 -17.11 0.19
C GLY A 65 -7.28 -17.10 -1.06
N PHE A 66 -7.47 -15.94 -1.71
CA PHE A 66 -8.30 -15.80 -2.91
C PHE A 66 -7.46 -15.72 -4.18
N ASN A 67 -7.90 -16.44 -5.22
CA ASN A 67 -7.24 -16.45 -6.53
C ASN A 67 -7.66 -15.23 -7.37
N ILE A 68 -6.68 -14.51 -7.95
CA ILE A 68 -6.91 -13.28 -8.72
C ILE A 68 -7.78 -13.47 -9.96
N TYR A 69 -7.83 -14.65 -10.54
CA TYR A 69 -8.61 -14.90 -11.75
C TYR A 69 -10.08 -15.21 -11.45
N LYS A 70 -10.34 -15.87 -10.31
CA LYS A 70 -11.66 -16.41 -9.94
C LYS A 70 -12.39 -15.55 -8.91
N ASP A 71 -11.65 -14.91 -7.98
CA ASP A 71 -12.22 -14.37 -6.75
C ASP A 71 -12.00 -12.84 -6.59
N ARG A 72 -11.85 -12.09 -7.69
CA ARG A 72 -11.52 -10.65 -7.64
C ARG A 72 -12.46 -9.83 -6.75
N GLU A 73 -13.75 -10.11 -6.80
CA GLU A 73 -14.73 -9.39 -5.97
C GLU A 73 -14.59 -9.75 -4.47
N LYS A 74 -14.18 -10.98 -4.17
CA LYS A 74 -13.87 -11.38 -2.78
C LYS A 74 -12.59 -10.67 -2.31
N ILE A 75 -11.55 -10.60 -3.16
CA ILE A 75 -10.32 -9.86 -2.84
C ILE A 75 -10.68 -8.43 -2.46
N LYS A 76 -11.38 -7.68 -3.32
CA LYS A 76 -11.77 -6.27 -3.08
C LYS A 76 -12.51 -6.05 -1.76
N LYS A 77 -13.35 -7.02 -1.34
CA LYS A 77 -14.11 -6.92 -0.09
C LYS A 77 -13.28 -7.22 1.17
N ASN A 78 -12.15 -7.92 1.02
CA ASN A 78 -11.36 -8.43 2.13
C ASN A 78 -10.02 -7.70 2.30
N ILE A 79 -9.72 -6.71 1.47
CA ILE A 79 -8.51 -5.90 1.55
C ILE A 79 -8.84 -4.44 1.81
N GLY A 80 -7.92 -3.72 2.46
CA GLY A 80 -7.88 -2.26 2.42
C GLY A 80 -7.06 -1.79 1.22
N TYR A 81 -7.44 -0.66 0.62
CA TYR A 81 -6.65 -0.06 -0.45
C TYR A 81 -6.68 1.47 -0.38
N MET A 82 -5.51 2.05 -0.29
CA MET A 82 -5.29 3.49 -0.42
C MET A 82 -4.50 3.75 -1.70
N SER A 83 -5.13 4.38 -2.68
CA SER A 83 -4.51 4.72 -3.96
C SER A 83 -3.66 6.00 -3.84
N GLN A 84 -2.68 6.15 -4.73
CA GLN A 84 -1.80 7.33 -4.82
C GLN A 84 -2.59 8.65 -4.97
N ARG A 85 -3.69 8.63 -5.75
CA ARG A 85 -4.67 9.73 -5.78
C ARG A 85 -5.77 9.37 -4.80
N PHE A 86 -6.05 10.27 -3.84
CA PHE A 86 -7.05 9.98 -2.82
C PHE A 86 -8.38 9.59 -3.45
N SER A 87 -8.93 8.49 -2.94
CA SER A 87 -10.26 8.04 -3.32
C SER A 87 -11.37 8.75 -2.55
N LEU A 88 -11.04 9.78 -1.72
CA LEU A 88 -12.01 10.55 -0.96
C LEU A 88 -12.84 11.42 -1.91
N TYR A 89 -14.11 11.57 -1.59
CA TYR A 89 -15.00 12.50 -2.29
C TYR A 89 -14.78 13.91 -1.75
N ASP A 90 -14.16 14.77 -2.55
CA ASP A 90 -13.74 16.11 -2.16
C ASP A 90 -14.92 17.02 -1.76
N ASP A 91 -16.08 16.84 -2.35
CA ASP A 91 -17.30 17.62 -2.08
C ASP A 91 -18.08 17.13 -0.84
N LEU A 92 -17.72 15.97 -0.29
CA LEU A 92 -18.37 15.42 0.88
C LEU A 92 -17.62 15.79 2.17
N THR A 93 -18.34 15.78 3.29
CA THR A 93 -17.74 15.93 4.63
C THR A 93 -16.96 14.68 5.04
N ILE A 94 -16.19 14.79 6.12
CA ILE A 94 -15.50 13.65 6.76
C ILE A 94 -16.48 12.53 7.08
N ALA A 95 -17.58 12.86 7.77
CA ALA A 95 -18.60 11.90 8.19
C ALA A 95 -19.29 11.23 6.99
N ASP A 96 -19.57 11.98 5.92
CA ASP A 96 -20.18 11.42 4.72
C ASP A 96 -19.24 10.48 3.97
N ASN A 97 -17.94 10.79 3.90
CA ASN A 97 -16.94 9.88 3.33
C ASN A 97 -16.86 8.58 4.15
N ILE A 98 -16.74 8.66 5.49
CA ILE A 98 -16.70 7.48 6.36
C ILE A 98 -17.98 6.65 6.21
N LYS A 99 -19.15 7.30 6.18
CA LYS A 99 -20.44 6.64 5.97
C LYS A 99 -20.53 5.94 4.62
N PHE A 100 -20.07 6.58 3.56
CA PHE A 100 -20.07 6.02 2.21
C PHE A 100 -19.21 4.74 2.13
N TYR A 101 -17.94 4.83 2.57
CA TYR A 101 -17.04 3.68 2.51
C TYR A 101 -17.41 2.58 3.51
N GLY A 102 -17.83 2.94 4.72
CA GLY A 102 -18.36 1.97 5.68
C GLY A 102 -19.58 1.21 5.13
N GLY A 103 -20.45 1.91 4.40
CA GLY A 103 -21.58 1.30 3.71
C GLY A 103 -21.17 0.34 2.59
N ILE A 104 -20.14 0.66 1.80
CA ILE A 104 -19.59 -0.24 0.77
C ILE A 104 -19.09 -1.56 1.38
N TYR A 105 -18.45 -1.48 2.55
CA TYR A 105 -17.97 -2.66 3.28
C TYR A 105 -19.05 -3.35 4.11
N GLY A 106 -20.28 -2.84 4.11
CA GLY A 106 -21.44 -3.46 4.79
C GLY A 106 -21.44 -3.28 6.31
N LEU A 107 -20.75 -2.25 6.83
CA LEU A 107 -20.76 -1.93 8.24
C LEU A 107 -22.13 -1.41 8.70
N SER A 108 -22.53 -1.73 9.94
CA SER A 108 -23.76 -1.20 10.52
C SER A 108 -23.65 0.31 10.80
N ARG A 109 -24.80 0.98 10.92
CA ARG A 109 -24.85 2.43 11.20
C ARG A 109 -24.18 2.78 12.55
N GLU A 110 -24.31 1.89 13.53
CA GLU A 110 -23.73 2.03 14.86
C GLU A 110 -22.19 1.97 14.80
N ILE A 111 -21.65 1.00 14.04
CA ILE A 111 -20.20 0.86 13.82
C ILE A 111 -19.65 2.08 13.05
N ILE A 112 -20.34 2.50 11.99
CA ILE A 112 -19.95 3.68 11.20
C ILE A 112 -19.89 4.93 12.09
N LYS A 113 -20.90 5.12 12.95
CA LYS A 113 -20.93 6.25 13.87
C LYS A 113 -19.77 6.20 14.85
N ALA A 114 -19.55 5.05 15.51
CA ALA A 114 -18.45 4.87 16.46
C ALA A 114 -17.08 5.14 15.81
N LYS A 115 -16.86 4.61 14.60
CA LYS A 115 -15.63 4.86 13.84
C LYS A 115 -15.49 6.33 13.41
N THR A 116 -16.59 6.99 13.11
CA THR A 116 -16.56 8.44 12.78
C THR A 116 -16.12 9.25 13.98
N ASP A 117 -16.70 8.99 15.15
CA ASP A 117 -16.36 9.69 16.40
C ASP A 117 -14.88 9.41 16.79
N GLU A 118 -14.42 8.12 16.68
CA GLU A 118 -13.04 7.69 16.93
C GLU A 118 -12.04 8.45 16.01
N TYR A 119 -12.31 8.50 14.70
CA TYR A 119 -11.39 9.12 13.72
C TYR A 119 -11.33 10.64 13.84
N ILE A 120 -12.45 11.28 14.20
CA ILE A 120 -12.47 12.73 14.46
C ILE A 120 -11.59 13.04 15.66
N GLU A 121 -11.71 12.29 16.76
CA GLU A 121 -10.91 12.46 17.96
C GLU A 121 -9.42 12.14 17.71
N GLU A 122 -9.12 10.99 17.06
CA GLU A 122 -7.73 10.56 16.77
C GLU A 122 -6.96 11.58 15.93
N LEU A 123 -7.63 12.22 14.97
CA LEU A 123 -7.00 13.19 14.07
C LEU A 123 -7.15 14.65 14.53
N GLY A 124 -7.88 14.92 15.62
CA GLY A 124 -8.16 16.27 16.12
C GLY A 124 -8.97 17.10 15.11
N LEU A 125 -10.05 16.53 14.57
CA LEU A 125 -10.82 17.10 13.45
C LEU A 125 -12.16 17.72 13.87
N GLU A 126 -12.38 18.00 15.14
CA GLU A 126 -13.64 18.53 15.67
C GLU A 126 -14.07 19.83 14.97
N GLU A 127 -13.11 20.68 14.64
CA GLU A 127 -13.36 21.94 13.94
C GLU A 127 -13.63 21.76 12.42
N TYR A 128 -13.29 20.58 11.87
CA TYR A 128 -13.40 20.27 10.44
C TYR A 128 -14.61 19.40 10.09
N VAL A 129 -15.39 18.94 11.07
CA VAL A 129 -16.48 17.95 10.89
C VAL A 129 -17.49 18.37 9.81
N LYS A 130 -17.77 19.68 9.71
CA LYS A 130 -18.72 20.24 8.74
C LYS A 130 -18.08 20.72 7.44
N ARG A 131 -16.75 20.65 7.33
CA ARG A 131 -16.02 21.09 6.13
C ARG A 131 -15.96 19.99 5.10
N SER A 132 -15.89 20.36 3.83
CA SER A 132 -15.62 19.44 2.73
C SER A 132 -14.19 18.91 2.82
N ILE A 133 -13.95 17.71 2.31
CA ILE A 133 -12.60 17.13 2.23
C ILE A 133 -11.66 18.06 1.43
N SER A 134 -12.15 18.76 0.40
CA SER A 134 -11.38 19.75 -0.36
C SER A 134 -10.63 20.75 0.51
N ASP A 135 -11.23 21.17 1.62
CA ASP A 135 -10.71 22.20 2.52
C ASP A 135 -9.65 21.70 3.51
N LEU A 136 -9.43 20.40 3.59
CA LEU A 136 -8.49 19.79 4.52
C LEU A 136 -7.04 19.87 4.00
N PRO A 137 -6.05 20.07 4.89
CA PRO A 137 -4.65 19.91 4.56
C PRO A 137 -4.34 18.50 4.02
N LEU A 138 -3.37 18.40 3.11
CA LEU A 138 -2.99 17.16 2.43
C LEU A 138 -2.71 16.01 3.43
N GLY A 139 -1.92 16.27 4.47
CA GLY A 139 -1.56 15.26 5.46
C GLY A 139 -2.76 14.73 6.26
N ILE A 140 -3.79 15.55 6.47
CA ILE A 140 -5.05 15.11 7.10
C ILE A 140 -5.83 14.23 6.12
N LYS A 141 -5.95 14.62 4.86
CA LYS A 141 -6.59 13.80 3.82
C LYS A 141 -5.95 12.41 3.72
N GLN A 142 -4.62 12.33 3.78
CA GLN A 142 -3.89 11.06 3.74
C GLN A 142 -4.21 10.18 4.96
N LYS A 143 -4.16 10.75 6.17
CA LYS A 143 -4.48 10.01 7.40
C LYS A 143 -5.92 9.51 7.37
N LEU A 144 -6.87 10.34 6.96
CA LEU A 144 -8.27 9.95 6.83
C LEU A 144 -8.46 8.85 5.76
N ALA A 145 -7.79 8.97 4.61
CA ALA A 145 -7.83 7.94 3.57
C ALA A 145 -7.29 6.59 4.06
N PHE A 146 -6.23 6.60 4.87
CA PHE A 146 -5.70 5.40 5.50
C PHE A 146 -6.71 4.78 6.49
N LEU A 147 -7.28 5.58 7.42
CA LEU A 147 -8.27 5.10 8.37
C LEU A 147 -9.50 4.50 7.68
N ILE A 148 -9.96 5.14 6.60
CA ILE A 148 -11.05 4.59 5.77
C ILE A 148 -10.64 3.29 5.08
N ALA A 149 -9.40 3.17 4.60
CA ALA A 149 -8.93 1.93 3.98
C ALA A 149 -8.90 0.75 4.95
N VAL A 150 -8.78 0.99 6.25
CA VAL A 150 -8.77 -0.04 7.29
C VAL A 150 -10.05 -0.13 8.12
N ILE A 151 -11.10 0.64 7.79
CA ILE A 151 -12.34 0.77 8.58
C ILE A 151 -13.05 -0.58 8.83
N HIS A 152 -12.95 -1.51 7.89
CA HIS A 152 -13.56 -2.85 7.95
C HIS A 152 -12.62 -3.92 8.49
N GLU A 153 -11.49 -3.51 9.09
CA GLU A 153 -10.49 -4.38 9.74
C GLU A 153 -9.96 -5.48 8.81
N PRO A 154 -9.41 -5.13 7.63
CA PRO A 154 -8.94 -6.11 6.67
C PRO A 154 -7.69 -6.84 7.17
N LYS A 155 -7.48 -8.10 6.72
CA LYS A 155 -6.24 -8.85 7.00
C LYS A 155 -5.01 -8.23 6.36
N ILE A 156 -5.19 -7.50 5.24
CA ILE A 156 -4.12 -6.80 4.53
C ILE A 156 -4.61 -5.45 4.00
N VAL A 157 -3.77 -4.44 4.12
CA VAL A 157 -3.96 -3.14 3.47
C VAL A 157 -2.84 -2.87 2.47
N PHE A 158 -3.23 -2.39 1.29
CA PHE A 158 -2.33 -1.94 0.24
C PHE A 158 -2.30 -0.42 0.23
N LEU A 159 -1.09 0.16 0.29
CA LEU A 159 -0.85 1.60 0.32
C LEU A 159 0.04 1.99 -0.87
N ASP A 160 -0.52 2.74 -1.82
CA ASP A 160 0.20 3.14 -3.03
C ASP A 160 0.78 4.55 -2.87
N GLU A 161 2.07 4.63 -2.54
CA GLU A 161 2.82 5.88 -2.27
C GLU A 161 2.13 6.83 -1.28
N PRO A 162 1.72 6.33 -0.09
CA PRO A 162 0.80 7.05 0.80
C PRO A 162 1.40 8.31 1.42
N THR A 163 2.72 8.43 1.46
CA THR A 163 3.48 9.55 2.06
C THR A 163 3.99 10.56 1.04
N SER A 164 3.60 10.39 -0.23
CA SER A 164 4.05 11.29 -1.29
C SER A 164 3.49 12.71 -1.09
N GLY A 165 4.39 13.70 -1.17
CA GLY A 165 4.03 15.12 -1.12
C GLY A 165 3.76 15.70 0.27
N VAL A 166 3.96 14.94 1.36
CA VAL A 166 3.84 15.48 2.73
C VAL A 166 5.20 15.82 3.33
N ASP A 167 5.15 16.74 4.31
CA ASP A 167 6.31 17.13 5.10
C ASP A 167 6.84 15.97 5.98
N PRO A 168 8.10 16.04 6.45
CA PRO A 168 8.71 14.96 7.24
C PRO A 168 7.98 14.64 8.55
N ILE A 169 7.35 15.63 9.20
CA ILE A 169 6.62 15.42 10.47
C ILE A 169 5.37 14.61 10.20
N THR A 170 4.59 15.01 9.20
CA THR A 170 3.37 14.30 8.77
C THR A 170 3.71 12.88 8.30
N ARG A 171 4.83 12.69 7.56
CA ARG A 171 5.31 11.37 7.15
C ARG A 171 5.58 10.47 8.35
N ARG A 172 6.28 10.97 9.38
CA ARG A 172 6.55 10.20 10.59
C ARG A 172 5.27 9.82 11.34
N GLN A 173 4.31 10.74 11.44
CA GLN A 173 3.01 10.44 12.05
C GLN A 173 2.25 9.36 11.27
N PHE A 174 2.30 9.41 9.94
CA PHE A 174 1.68 8.38 9.10
C PHE A 174 2.31 7.00 9.32
N TRP A 175 3.65 6.92 9.43
CA TRP A 175 4.34 5.67 9.75
C TRP A 175 3.97 5.14 11.13
N ASN A 176 3.74 6.00 12.13
CA ASN A 176 3.23 5.56 13.43
C ASN A 176 1.84 4.89 13.31
N MET A 177 0.95 5.43 12.47
CA MET A 177 -0.35 4.80 12.20
C MET A 177 -0.20 3.44 11.51
N ILE A 178 0.76 3.31 10.58
CA ILE A 178 1.08 2.01 9.94
C ILE A 178 1.54 0.99 10.99
N TYR A 179 2.45 1.36 11.89
CA TYR A 179 2.91 0.48 12.96
C TYR A 179 1.76 0.05 13.89
N GLN A 180 0.94 0.99 14.33
CA GLN A 180 -0.23 0.68 15.16
C GLN A 180 -1.19 -0.30 14.47
N GLN A 181 -1.37 -0.18 13.16
CA GLN A 181 -2.21 -1.10 12.40
C GLN A 181 -1.55 -2.48 12.24
N ALA A 182 -0.23 -2.53 12.03
CA ALA A 182 0.52 -3.79 11.98
C ALA A 182 0.53 -4.50 13.33
N ASP A 183 0.65 -3.77 14.45
CA ASP A 183 0.58 -4.31 15.83
C ASP A 183 -0.79 -4.94 16.13
N LYS A 184 -1.86 -4.48 15.47
CA LYS A 184 -3.19 -5.11 15.50
C LYS A 184 -3.27 -6.41 14.67
N GLY A 185 -2.18 -6.79 13.98
CA GLY A 185 -2.09 -8.01 13.17
C GLY A 185 -2.42 -7.81 11.69
N THR A 186 -2.71 -6.58 11.23
CA THR A 186 -2.93 -6.30 9.81
C THR A 186 -1.61 -6.36 9.05
N THR A 187 -1.57 -7.10 7.94
CA THR A 187 -0.44 -7.06 7.00
C THR A 187 -0.48 -5.75 6.24
N VAL A 188 0.66 -5.08 6.09
CA VAL A 188 0.76 -3.84 5.33
C VAL A 188 1.66 -4.03 4.12
N PHE A 189 1.12 -3.80 2.92
CA PHE A 189 1.88 -3.73 1.68
C PHE A 189 1.96 -2.28 1.23
N ILE A 190 3.16 -1.70 1.22
CA ILE A 190 3.37 -0.29 0.90
C ILE A 190 4.27 -0.14 -0.32
N THR A 191 3.87 0.67 -1.30
CA THR A 191 4.77 1.10 -2.37
C THR A 191 5.36 2.46 -2.02
N THR A 192 6.63 2.66 -2.33
CA THR A 192 7.30 3.95 -2.17
C THR A 192 8.44 4.12 -3.16
N HIS A 193 8.76 5.36 -3.49
CA HIS A 193 9.98 5.74 -4.18
C HIS A 193 11.02 6.39 -3.25
N TYR A 194 10.68 6.55 -1.96
CA TYR A 194 11.58 7.04 -0.92
C TYR A 194 12.37 5.88 -0.34
N MET A 195 13.68 5.85 -0.58
CA MET A 195 14.53 4.74 -0.17
C MET A 195 14.78 4.70 1.35
N ASP A 196 14.67 5.84 2.03
CA ASP A 196 14.73 5.93 3.49
C ASP A 196 13.55 5.23 4.19
N GLU A 197 12.40 5.14 3.53
CA GLU A 197 11.24 4.41 4.07
C GLU A 197 11.44 2.89 4.12
N ALA A 198 12.42 2.37 3.39
CA ALA A 198 12.80 0.96 3.45
C ALA A 198 13.15 0.49 4.87
N GLU A 199 13.80 1.34 5.65
CA GLU A 199 14.21 1.02 7.03
C GLU A 199 13.03 0.85 7.99
N TYR A 200 11.84 1.31 7.60
CA TYR A 200 10.61 1.16 8.38
C TYR A 200 9.87 -0.15 8.09
N CYS A 201 10.30 -0.91 7.07
CA CYS A 201 9.67 -2.15 6.66
C CYS A 201 10.38 -3.37 7.27
N ASN A 202 9.62 -4.45 7.54
CA ASN A 202 10.20 -5.72 7.96
C ASN A 202 10.99 -6.38 6.83
N ARG A 203 10.43 -6.36 5.62
CA ARG A 203 11.06 -6.84 4.38
C ARG A 203 10.72 -5.88 3.25
N ILE A 204 11.61 -5.84 2.29
CA ILE A 204 11.46 -5.01 1.10
C ILE A 204 11.75 -5.81 -0.17
N SER A 205 11.12 -5.41 -1.27
CA SER A 205 11.57 -5.73 -2.61
C SER A 205 11.97 -4.45 -3.34
N ILE A 206 13.06 -4.51 -4.11
CA ILE A 206 13.52 -3.41 -4.95
C ILE A 206 13.19 -3.74 -6.40
N MET A 207 12.39 -2.89 -7.01
CA MET A 207 11.89 -3.06 -8.36
C MET A 207 12.60 -2.09 -9.33
N VAL A 208 13.15 -2.65 -10.41
CA VAL A 208 13.76 -1.90 -11.51
C VAL A 208 13.16 -2.43 -12.82
N ASP A 209 12.69 -1.55 -13.70
CA ASP A 209 12.20 -1.85 -15.04
C ASP A 209 11.25 -3.08 -15.12
N GLY A 210 10.30 -3.14 -14.21
CA GLY A 210 9.30 -4.21 -14.16
C GLY A 210 9.73 -5.50 -13.48
N LYS A 211 10.97 -5.61 -12.97
CA LYS A 211 11.53 -6.80 -12.30
C LYS A 211 11.86 -6.55 -10.84
N ILE A 212 11.82 -7.61 -10.04
CA ILE A 212 12.35 -7.58 -8.68
C ILE A 212 13.83 -7.96 -8.75
N GLU A 213 14.70 -6.99 -8.47
CA GLU A 213 16.15 -7.17 -8.48
C GLU A 213 16.72 -7.59 -7.12
N ALA A 214 16.03 -7.27 -6.02
CA ALA A 214 16.41 -7.67 -4.69
C ALA A 214 15.18 -7.84 -3.78
N LEU A 215 15.23 -8.81 -2.87
CA LEU A 215 14.18 -9.08 -1.89
C LEU A 215 14.81 -9.62 -0.59
N GLY A 216 14.45 -9.02 0.54
CA GLY A 216 14.97 -9.40 1.86
C GLY A 216 14.66 -8.37 2.93
N THR A 217 15.22 -8.53 4.13
CA THR A 217 15.19 -7.45 5.12
C THR A 217 16.16 -6.34 4.71
N PRO A 218 15.93 -5.06 5.09
CA PRO A 218 16.85 -3.97 4.76
C PRO A 218 18.29 -4.28 5.15
N LYS A 219 18.50 -4.84 6.36
CA LYS A 219 19.82 -5.26 6.83
C LYS A 219 20.46 -6.32 5.94
N GLN A 220 19.74 -7.43 5.64
CA GLN A 220 20.25 -8.50 4.78
C GLN A 220 20.66 -7.97 3.40
N LEU A 221 19.87 -7.07 2.84
CA LEU A 221 20.16 -6.50 1.53
C LEU A 221 21.42 -5.62 1.57
N LYS A 222 21.55 -4.74 2.56
CA LYS A 222 22.77 -3.93 2.75
C LYS A 222 24.02 -4.81 2.91
N ASP A 223 23.94 -5.84 3.74
CA ASP A 223 25.06 -6.78 3.98
C ASP A 223 25.43 -7.56 2.69
N ASN A 224 24.45 -8.09 1.96
CA ASN A 224 24.67 -8.89 0.75
C ASN A 224 25.29 -8.09 -0.40
N PHE A 225 24.87 -6.83 -0.57
CA PHE A 225 25.34 -5.96 -1.64
C PHE A 225 26.50 -5.05 -1.22
N LYS A 226 26.90 -5.12 0.06
CA LYS A 226 28.00 -4.31 0.63
C LYS A 226 27.77 -2.82 0.47
N THR A 227 26.57 -2.35 0.76
CA THR A 227 26.16 -0.95 0.75
C THR A 227 25.81 -0.47 2.15
N GLU A 228 25.99 0.81 2.44
CA GLU A 228 25.63 1.40 3.74
C GLU A 228 24.14 1.74 3.80
N THR A 229 23.55 2.10 2.66
CA THR A 229 22.16 2.54 2.56
C THR A 229 21.40 1.78 1.49
N ILE A 230 20.05 1.75 1.61
CA ILE A 230 19.18 1.20 0.57
C ILE A 230 19.18 2.08 -0.70
N GLU A 231 19.46 3.39 -0.56
CA GLU A 231 19.62 4.29 -1.70
C GLU A 231 20.82 3.91 -2.55
N GLU A 232 21.98 3.65 -1.93
CA GLU A 232 23.18 3.17 -2.64
C GLU A 232 22.91 1.84 -3.36
N LEU A 233 22.26 0.90 -2.67
CA LEU A 233 21.85 -0.37 -3.26
C LEU A 233 20.95 -0.16 -4.48
N PHE A 234 19.95 0.70 -4.37
CA PHE A 234 19.04 1.00 -5.48
C PHE A 234 19.81 1.56 -6.69
N VAL A 235 20.72 2.52 -6.46
CA VAL A 235 21.56 3.10 -7.52
C VAL A 235 22.44 2.05 -8.19
N GLN A 236 23.02 1.13 -7.40
CA GLN A 236 23.84 0.02 -7.93
C GLN A 236 23.00 -0.91 -8.83
N LEU A 237 21.81 -1.33 -8.39
CA LEU A 237 20.90 -2.20 -9.16
C LEU A 237 20.43 -1.52 -10.45
N ALA A 238 20.03 -0.24 -10.37
CA ALA A 238 19.54 0.52 -11.52
C ALA A 238 20.61 0.75 -12.60
N ARG A 239 21.91 0.83 -12.22
CA ARG A 239 23.02 0.93 -13.18
C ARG A 239 23.29 -0.40 -13.88
N ASN A 240 23.24 -1.51 -13.14
CA ASN A 240 23.50 -2.84 -13.69
C ASN A 240 22.47 -3.23 -14.76
N THR A 241 21.20 -2.86 -14.55
CA THR A 241 20.10 -3.15 -15.50
C THR A 241 20.25 -2.36 -16.82
N LYS A 242 20.88 -1.17 -16.81
CA LYS A 242 21.12 -0.37 -18.04
C LYS A 242 22.34 -0.83 -18.85
N ASN A 243 23.22 -1.63 -18.26
CA ASN A 243 24.44 -2.11 -18.93
C ASN A 243 24.30 -3.53 -19.52
N ASN A 244 23.15 -4.18 -19.32
CA ASN A 244 22.74 -5.45 -19.91
C ASN A 244 21.62 -5.25 -20.95
#